data_6e4159d9649761e420700c7d6eda3ac2
#
_entry.id   6e4159d9649761e420700c7d6eda3ac2
#
_cell.length_a   1.000
_cell.length_b   1.000
_cell.length_c   1.000
_cell.angle_alpha   90.00
_cell.angle_beta   90.00
_cell.angle_gamma   90.00
#
_symmetry.space_group_name_H-M   'P 1'
#
loop_
_entity.id
_entity.type
_entity.pdbx_description
1 polymer ?
#
loop_
_entity_poly.entity_id
_entity_poly.type
_entity_poly.pdbx_seq_one_letter_code
_entity_poly.pdbx_strand_id
1 'polypeptide(L)'
;PELLKALPKLAKEEIIFYDRSTLPEAELAPLLDEGVKVLVRDANGRASHDRLLFFPTYLGDLKEFQPQVLILTNTQEIEQIEVLVTALPHFQFHIAALTEMGERLVRLNDYPNVHLYPGISGENYERLLNKCRIYLDIAYADEILDGNRMALERGMILYAFEETCHRPDLYIKDHLFQKDAITDLLDELSQL
;
A
#
# COMPACT_ATOMS: atom_id res chain seq x y z
N PRO A 1 26.28 3.84 15.74
CA PRO A 1 27.59 4.48 15.70
C PRO A 1 28.52 3.91 14.63
N GLU A 2 28.56 2.57 14.41
CA GLU A 2 29.41 1.98 13.36
C GLU A 2 28.90 2.24 11.94
N LEU A 3 27.59 2.28 11.76
CA LEU A 3 26.96 2.62 10.49
C LEU A 3 27.39 4.00 10.00
N LEU A 4 27.36 5.00 10.89
CA LEU A 4 27.75 6.39 10.56
C LEU A 4 29.21 6.49 10.11
N LYS A 5 30.11 5.60 10.57
CA LYS A 5 31.51 5.58 10.13
C LYS A 5 31.67 4.97 8.72
N ALA A 6 30.72 4.16 8.29
CA ALA A 6 30.71 3.56 6.97
C ALA A 6 30.05 4.46 5.88
N LEU A 7 29.27 5.46 6.29
CA LEU A 7 28.46 6.30 5.42
C LEU A 7 29.22 7.06 4.31
N PRO A 8 30.45 7.57 4.52
CA PRO A 8 31.19 8.22 3.47
C PRO A 8 31.56 7.30 2.29
N LYS A 9 31.36 5.99 2.45
CA LYS A 9 31.66 4.99 1.41
C LYS A 9 30.42 4.53 0.65
N LEU A 10 29.23 4.98 1.06
CA LEU A 10 27.96 4.62 0.42
C LEU A 10 27.77 5.46 -0.87
N ALA A 11 27.26 4.84 -1.90
CA ALA A 11 26.91 5.55 -3.13
C ALA A 11 25.80 6.57 -2.86
N LYS A 12 25.80 7.71 -3.59
CA LYS A 12 24.88 8.84 -3.37
C LYS A 12 23.39 8.49 -3.52
N GLU A 13 23.06 7.30 -3.99
CA GLU A 13 21.69 6.84 -4.22
C GLU A 13 21.27 5.73 -3.22
N GLU A 14 22.11 5.41 -2.24
CA GLU A 14 21.76 4.38 -1.26
C GLU A 14 20.74 4.88 -0.24
N ILE A 15 19.81 3.98 0.12
CA ILE A 15 18.77 4.25 1.09
C ILE A 15 19.22 3.76 2.45
N ILE A 16 19.22 4.64 3.44
CA ILE A 16 19.56 4.29 4.82
C ILE A 16 18.28 4.20 5.64
N PHE A 17 18.12 3.08 6.31
CA PHE A 17 17.05 2.90 7.30
C PHE A 17 17.52 3.36 8.67
N TYR A 18 16.71 4.18 9.31
CA TYR A 18 17.05 4.83 10.55
C TYR A 18 15.89 4.78 11.55
N ASP A 19 16.19 4.44 12.80
CA ASP A 19 15.26 4.51 13.91
C ASP A 19 15.55 5.77 14.74
N ARG A 20 14.59 6.69 14.80
CA ARG A 20 14.72 7.97 15.49
C ARG A 20 14.98 7.84 16.99
N SER A 21 14.62 6.71 17.59
CA SER A 21 14.90 6.43 19.00
C SER A 21 16.39 6.22 19.29
N THR A 22 17.19 5.89 18.26
CA THR A 22 18.60 5.51 18.41
C THR A 22 19.59 6.56 17.94
N LEU A 23 19.15 7.54 17.12
CA LEU A 23 20.03 8.55 16.53
C LEU A 23 19.34 9.92 16.45
N PRO A 24 19.93 11.00 16.97
CA PRO A 24 19.40 12.34 16.82
C PRO A 24 19.41 12.81 15.37
N GLU A 25 18.38 13.54 14.96
CA GLU A 25 18.22 14.08 13.60
C GLU A 25 19.41 14.97 13.17
N ALA A 26 20.02 15.68 14.11
CA ALA A 26 21.19 16.53 13.84
C ALA A 26 22.41 15.74 13.30
N GLU A 27 22.50 14.44 13.61
CA GLU A 27 23.56 13.58 13.09
C GLU A 27 23.32 13.09 11.66
N LEU A 28 22.11 13.29 11.15
CA LEU A 28 21.72 12.96 9.78
C LEU A 28 21.98 14.09 8.79
N ALA A 29 22.08 15.33 9.25
CA ALA A 29 22.23 16.51 8.42
C ALA A 29 23.34 16.37 7.35
N PRO A 30 24.56 15.89 7.68
CA PRO A 30 25.62 15.74 6.69
C PRO A 30 25.26 14.77 5.55
N LEU A 31 24.47 13.72 5.83
CA LEU A 31 24.05 12.73 4.86
C LEU A 31 22.97 13.26 3.92
N LEU A 32 22.02 14.01 4.47
CA LEU A 32 20.96 14.66 3.73
C LEU A 32 21.53 15.70 2.76
N ASP A 33 22.56 16.41 3.19
CA ASP A 33 23.29 17.39 2.36
C ASP A 33 24.07 16.71 1.22
N GLU A 34 24.55 15.48 1.42
CA GLU A 34 25.19 14.68 0.39
C GLU A 34 24.20 14.01 -0.59
N GLY A 35 22.92 14.13 -0.36
CA GLY A 35 21.87 13.61 -1.24
C GLY A 35 21.42 12.19 -0.95
N VAL A 36 21.83 11.61 0.16
CA VAL A 36 21.39 10.27 0.59
C VAL A 36 19.92 10.29 0.99
N LYS A 37 19.15 9.31 0.53
CA LYS A 37 17.77 9.11 0.97
C LYS A 37 17.76 8.39 2.32
N VAL A 38 17.13 8.99 3.32
CA VAL A 38 17.03 8.41 4.66
C VAL A 38 15.58 8.05 4.95
N LEU A 39 15.30 6.79 5.23
CA LEU A 39 14.00 6.31 5.66
C LEU A 39 13.96 6.28 7.20
N VAL A 40 13.05 7.06 7.76
CA VAL A 40 12.91 7.19 9.22
C VAL A 40 11.74 6.31 9.70
N ARG A 41 12.01 5.50 10.69
CA ARG A 41 10.99 4.75 11.42
C ARG A 41 10.43 5.61 12.55
N ASP A 42 9.38 6.36 12.28
CA ASP A 42 8.64 7.12 13.29
C ASP A 42 7.19 7.30 12.86
N ALA A 43 6.27 6.68 13.59
CA ALA A 43 4.84 6.75 13.31
C ALA A 43 4.24 8.16 13.48
N ASN A 44 4.91 9.06 14.21
CA ASN A 44 4.39 10.37 14.57
C ASN A 44 5.30 11.54 14.15
N GLY A 45 6.41 11.25 13.47
CA GLY A 45 7.39 12.24 13.10
C GLY A 45 6.96 13.11 11.92
N ARG A 46 7.20 14.41 12.01
CA ARG A 46 7.17 15.29 10.85
C ARG A 46 8.55 15.34 10.23
N ALA A 47 8.64 15.16 8.92
CA ALA A 47 9.88 15.35 8.21
C ALA A 47 10.31 16.82 8.36
N SER A 48 11.52 17.06 8.85
CA SER A 48 12.15 18.38 8.87
C SER A 48 12.94 18.67 7.59
N HIS A 49 13.10 17.65 6.73
CA HIS A 49 13.83 17.72 5.49
C HIS A 49 13.07 16.99 4.38
N ASP A 50 13.05 17.53 3.17
CA ASP A 50 12.33 17.00 2.00
C ASP A 50 12.80 15.61 1.51
N ARG A 51 13.98 15.18 1.97
CA ARG A 51 14.56 13.86 1.69
C ARG A 51 14.34 12.84 2.81
N LEU A 52 13.72 13.24 3.91
CA LEU A 52 13.31 12.32 4.97
C LEU A 52 11.96 11.72 4.60
N LEU A 53 11.94 10.43 4.36
CA LEU A 53 10.72 9.66 4.14
C LEU A 53 10.33 8.95 5.44
N PHE A 54 9.18 9.28 5.99
CA PHE A 54 8.67 8.60 7.18
C PHE A 54 7.97 7.30 6.79
N PHE A 55 8.44 6.21 7.34
CA PHE A 55 7.81 4.89 7.19
C PHE A 55 6.96 4.60 8.44
N PRO A 56 5.65 4.50 8.34
CA PRO A 56 4.79 4.29 9.49
C PRO A 56 4.89 2.90 10.12
N THR A 57 5.56 1.90 9.50
CA THR A 57 5.54 0.55 10.08
C THR A 57 6.70 -0.35 9.67
N TYR A 58 7.08 -1.20 10.63
CA TYR A 58 7.73 -2.51 10.56
C TYR A 58 8.43 -2.88 9.25
N LEU A 59 9.74 -2.75 9.27
CA LEU A 59 10.62 -3.66 8.52
C LEU A 59 10.72 -4.98 9.32
N GLY A 60 9.63 -5.73 9.34
CA GLY A 60 9.71 -7.15 9.57
C GLY A 60 10.44 -7.75 8.39
N ASP A 61 11.34 -8.67 8.66
CA ASP A 61 12.21 -9.35 7.73
C ASP A 61 12.06 -8.98 6.24
N LEU A 62 13.01 -8.24 5.70
CA LEU A 62 13.08 -7.85 4.28
C LEU A 62 13.04 -9.04 3.30
N LYS A 63 12.97 -10.26 3.79
CA LYS A 63 12.97 -11.48 2.97
C LYS A 63 11.66 -11.81 2.29
N GLU A 64 10.54 -11.22 2.73
CA GLU A 64 9.21 -11.55 2.18
C GLU A 64 8.23 -10.37 2.24
N PHE A 65 8.61 -9.19 1.76
CA PHE A 65 7.61 -8.14 1.57
C PHE A 65 6.75 -8.48 0.35
N GLN A 66 5.69 -9.25 0.59
CA GLN A 66 4.62 -9.40 -0.39
C GLN A 66 3.68 -8.21 -0.22
N PRO A 67 3.53 -7.36 -1.23
CA PRO A 67 2.59 -6.25 -1.15
C PRO A 67 1.18 -6.76 -0.84
N GLN A 68 0.55 -6.19 0.20
CA GLN A 68 -0.78 -6.57 0.67
C GLN A 68 -1.79 -5.54 0.18
N VAL A 69 -2.75 -5.99 -0.60
CA VAL A 69 -3.79 -5.18 -1.24
C VAL A 69 -5.13 -5.44 -0.58
N LEU A 70 -5.87 -4.39 -0.26
CA LEU A 70 -7.25 -4.47 0.22
C LEU A 70 -8.21 -4.01 -0.88
N ILE A 71 -9.25 -4.79 -1.11
CA ILE A 71 -10.41 -4.45 -1.94
C ILE A 71 -11.66 -4.67 -1.10
N LEU A 72 -12.49 -3.66 -0.97
CA LEU A 72 -13.79 -3.75 -0.33
C LEU A 72 -14.88 -3.79 -1.39
N THR A 73 -15.86 -4.68 -1.22
CA THR A 73 -16.94 -4.82 -2.18
C THR A 73 -18.22 -5.31 -1.55
N ASN A 74 -19.38 -4.91 -2.10
CA ASN A 74 -20.69 -5.50 -1.86
C ASN A 74 -21.31 -6.05 -3.16
N THR A 75 -20.50 -6.19 -4.21
CA THR A 75 -20.86 -6.73 -5.53
C THR A 75 -19.92 -7.81 -5.97
N GLN A 76 -20.32 -8.60 -6.97
CA GLN A 76 -19.46 -9.56 -7.64
C GLN A 76 -18.65 -8.93 -8.78
N GLU A 77 -18.90 -7.66 -9.09
CA GLU A 77 -18.27 -6.95 -10.21
C GLU A 77 -17.13 -6.09 -9.72
N ILE A 78 -15.93 -6.61 -9.86
CA ILE A 78 -14.65 -5.94 -9.56
C ILE A 78 -13.90 -5.78 -10.88
N GLU A 79 -13.60 -4.53 -11.24
CA GLU A 79 -12.96 -4.21 -12.51
C GLU A 79 -11.55 -4.81 -12.59
N GLN A 80 -11.23 -5.48 -13.70
CA GLN A 80 -9.92 -6.03 -14.05
C GLN A 80 -9.28 -6.96 -12.97
N ILE A 81 -10.03 -7.48 -12.01
CA ILE A 81 -9.47 -8.26 -10.90
C ILE A 81 -8.70 -9.49 -11.35
N GLU A 82 -9.22 -10.24 -12.35
CA GLU A 82 -8.55 -11.45 -12.85
C GLU A 82 -7.22 -11.13 -13.55
N VAL A 83 -7.14 -9.97 -14.21
CA VAL A 83 -5.90 -9.48 -14.82
C VAL A 83 -4.89 -9.13 -13.75
N LEU A 84 -5.30 -8.39 -12.72
CA LEU A 84 -4.45 -7.96 -11.61
C LEU A 84 -3.86 -9.15 -10.86
N VAL A 85 -4.69 -10.11 -10.44
CA VAL A 85 -4.22 -11.27 -9.65
C VAL A 85 -3.31 -12.18 -10.46
N THR A 86 -3.51 -12.25 -11.78
CA THR A 86 -2.68 -13.07 -12.68
C THR A 86 -1.34 -12.39 -12.97
N ALA A 87 -1.35 -11.09 -13.24
CA ALA A 87 -0.14 -10.34 -13.59
C ALA A 87 0.77 -10.06 -12.38
N LEU A 88 0.22 -10.03 -11.17
CA LEU A 88 0.93 -9.71 -9.93
C LEU A 88 0.91 -10.90 -8.94
N PRO A 89 1.51 -12.05 -9.28
CA PRO A 89 1.43 -13.25 -8.44
C PRO A 89 2.15 -13.13 -7.09
N HIS A 90 3.02 -12.15 -6.92
CA HIS A 90 3.73 -11.85 -5.68
C HIS A 90 2.97 -10.88 -4.76
N PHE A 91 1.88 -10.28 -5.23
CA PHE A 91 0.96 -9.49 -4.42
C PHE A 91 -0.04 -10.42 -3.72
N GLN A 92 -0.52 -10.02 -2.53
CA GLN A 92 -1.60 -10.72 -1.83
C GLN A 92 -2.85 -9.84 -1.85
N PHE A 93 -3.90 -10.34 -2.48
CA PHE A 93 -5.16 -9.62 -2.65
C PHE A 93 -6.16 -10.07 -1.60
N HIS A 94 -6.56 -9.17 -0.72
CA HIS A 94 -7.58 -9.37 0.31
C HIS A 94 -8.88 -8.72 -0.14
N ILE A 95 -9.86 -9.55 -0.52
CA ILE A 95 -11.16 -9.09 -0.98
C ILE A 95 -12.17 -9.32 0.15
N ALA A 96 -12.75 -8.26 0.66
CA ALA A 96 -13.66 -8.31 1.79
C ALA A 96 -15.05 -7.75 1.44
N ALA A 97 -16.09 -8.44 1.91
CA ALA A 97 -17.49 -8.07 1.74
C ALA A 97 -18.25 -8.11 3.06
N LEU A 98 -19.28 -7.25 3.21
CA LEU A 98 -20.16 -7.25 4.39
C LEU A 98 -21.12 -8.44 4.39
N THR A 99 -21.37 -9.03 3.22
CA THR A 99 -22.31 -10.13 3.03
C THR A 99 -21.63 -11.35 2.45
N GLU A 100 -22.40 -12.42 2.24
CA GLU A 100 -21.95 -13.59 1.49
C GLU A 100 -21.47 -13.20 0.09
N MET A 101 -20.44 -13.88 -0.39
CA MET A 101 -19.87 -13.67 -1.71
C MET A 101 -20.55 -14.58 -2.74
N GLY A 102 -20.91 -13.99 -3.89
CA GLY A 102 -21.46 -14.76 -4.99
C GLY A 102 -20.41 -15.58 -5.74
N GLU A 103 -20.89 -16.48 -6.59
CA GLU A 103 -20.07 -17.49 -7.27
C GLU A 103 -18.86 -16.92 -8.02
N ARG A 104 -19.01 -15.74 -8.65
CA ARG A 104 -17.92 -15.09 -9.40
C ARG A 104 -16.76 -14.70 -8.49
N LEU A 105 -17.04 -14.17 -7.29
CA LEU A 105 -16.00 -13.88 -6.31
C LEU A 105 -15.39 -15.15 -5.73
N VAL A 106 -16.22 -16.15 -5.42
CA VAL A 106 -15.75 -17.42 -4.85
C VAL A 106 -14.74 -18.10 -5.79
N ARG A 107 -14.93 -18.01 -7.10
CA ARG A 107 -13.97 -18.54 -8.10
C ARG A 107 -12.59 -17.88 -8.03
N LEU A 108 -12.49 -16.66 -7.53
CA LEU A 108 -11.19 -16.01 -7.34
C LEU A 108 -10.32 -16.72 -6.28
N ASN A 109 -10.91 -17.58 -5.45
CA ASN A 109 -10.17 -18.42 -4.51
C ASN A 109 -9.27 -19.48 -5.21
N ASP A 110 -9.45 -19.70 -6.52
CA ASP A 110 -8.57 -20.55 -7.31
C ASP A 110 -7.19 -19.92 -7.53
N TYR A 111 -7.05 -18.60 -7.34
CA TYR A 111 -5.77 -17.90 -7.39
C TYR A 111 -5.07 -17.98 -6.03
N PRO A 112 -3.82 -18.47 -5.97
CA PRO A 112 -3.12 -18.71 -4.69
C PRO A 112 -2.79 -17.42 -3.91
N ASN A 113 -2.85 -16.28 -4.57
CA ASN A 113 -2.57 -14.96 -4.01
C ASN A 113 -3.86 -14.16 -3.70
N VAL A 114 -5.03 -14.82 -3.70
CA VAL A 114 -6.31 -14.20 -3.35
C VAL A 114 -6.83 -14.75 -2.03
N HIS A 115 -7.31 -13.87 -1.18
CA HIS A 115 -7.91 -14.19 0.11
C HIS A 115 -9.29 -13.55 0.22
N LEU A 116 -10.33 -14.36 0.36
CA LEU A 116 -11.71 -13.89 0.43
C LEU A 116 -12.20 -13.82 1.88
N TYR A 117 -12.92 -12.73 2.20
CA TYR A 117 -13.47 -12.47 3.54
C TYR A 117 -14.98 -12.15 3.40
N PRO A 118 -15.84 -13.17 3.20
CA PRO A 118 -17.29 -12.98 3.20
C PRO A 118 -17.78 -12.65 4.62
N GLY A 119 -18.76 -11.75 4.71
CA GLY A 119 -19.34 -11.35 6.00
C GLY A 119 -18.30 -10.83 6.99
N ILE A 120 -17.39 -9.96 6.53
CA ILE A 120 -16.25 -9.54 7.34
C ILE A 120 -16.68 -8.92 8.67
N SER A 121 -16.15 -9.41 9.78
CA SER A 121 -16.33 -8.81 11.10
C SER A 121 -15.48 -7.54 11.27
N GLY A 122 -15.89 -6.66 12.19
CA GLY A 122 -15.13 -5.45 12.50
C GLY A 122 -13.68 -5.73 12.91
N GLU A 123 -13.45 -6.80 13.68
CA GLU A 123 -12.09 -7.19 14.09
C GLU A 123 -11.23 -7.61 12.91
N ASN A 124 -11.77 -8.41 11.99
CA ASN A 124 -11.04 -8.82 10.79
C ASN A 124 -10.81 -7.65 9.84
N TYR A 125 -11.76 -6.73 9.73
CA TYR A 125 -11.60 -5.50 8.97
C TYR A 125 -10.44 -4.65 9.51
N GLU A 126 -10.39 -4.42 10.82
CA GLU A 126 -9.28 -3.72 11.46
C GLU A 126 -7.91 -4.40 11.23
N ARG A 127 -7.89 -5.74 11.25
CA ARG A 127 -6.66 -6.48 10.91
C ARG A 127 -6.21 -6.24 9.48
N LEU A 128 -7.14 -6.21 8.51
CA LEU A 128 -6.82 -5.92 7.11
C LEU A 128 -6.33 -4.49 6.92
N LEU A 129 -6.99 -3.50 7.55
CA LEU A 129 -6.56 -2.11 7.54
C LEU A 129 -5.13 -1.93 8.08
N ASN A 130 -4.74 -2.73 9.06
CA ASN A 130 -3.38 -2.67 9.62
C ASN A 130 -2.36 -3.48 8.81
N LYS A 131 -2.82 -4.50 8.08
CA LYS A 131 -1.96 -5.39 7.29
C LYS A 131 -1.64 -4.82 5.90
N CYS A 132 -2.68 -4.29 5.23
CA CYS A 132 -2.57 -3.85 3.85
C CYS A 132 -1.89 -2.49 3.74
N ARG A 133 -1.23 -2.25 2.62
CA ARG A 133 -0.56 -0.99 2.29
C ARG A 133 -1.12 -0.34 1.04
N ILE A 134 -1.89 -1.09 0.28
CA ILE A 134 -2.51 -0.66 -0.96
C ILE A 134 -4.01 -0.88 -0.82
N TYR A 135 -4.79 0.10 -1.21
CA TYR A 135 -6.23 0.02 -1.35
C TYR A 135 -6.61 0.20 -2.81
N LEU A 136 -7.32 -0.77 -3.36
CA LEU A 136 -7.86 -0.69 -4.72
C LEU A 136 -9.37 -0.45 -4.65
N ASP A 137 -9.80 0.71 -5.08
CA ASP A 137 -11.21 1.10 -5.22
C ASP A 137 -11.68 0.78 -6.63
N ILE A 138 -11.91 -0.51 -6.89
CA ILE A 138 -12.21 -1.06 -8.22
C ILE A 138 -13.53 -1.85 -8.29
N ALA A 139 -14.39 -1.74 -7.29
CA ALA A 139 -15.68 -2.40 -7.24
C ALA A 139 -16.82 -1.47 -7.76
N TYR A 140 -17.76 -2.04 -8.52
CA TYR A 140 -18.85 -1.30 -9.18
C TYR A 140 -20.08 -1.04 -8.31
N ALA A 141 -20.03 -1.08 -7.03
CA ALA A 141 -21.18 -0.82 -6.18
C ALA A 141 -20.89 0.32 -5.21
N ASP A 142 -21.84 0.66 -4.36
CA ASP A 142 -21.65 1.70 -3.37
C ASP A 142 -20.48 1.40 -2.43
N GLU A 143 -19.77 2.42 -2.01
CA GLU A 143 -18.70 2.32 -1.03
C GLU A 143 -19.20 1.67 0.28
N ILE A 144 -18.45 0.77 0.84
CA ILE A 144 -18.73 0.16 2.13
C ILE A 144 -17.69 0.54 3.18
N LEU A 145 -18.10 0.60 4.44
CA LEU A 145 -17.22 0.81 5.61
C LEU A 145 -16.36 2.09 5.54
N ASP A 146 -16.77 3.07 4.71
CA ASP A 146 -15.99 4.29 4.47
C ASP A 146 -14.53 3.95 4.07
N GLY A 147 -14.41 2.94 3.22
CA GLY A 147 -13.16 2.22 2.94
C GLY A 147 -12.04 3.11 2.45
N ASN A 148 -12.35 4.04 1.54
CA ASN A 148 -11.38 5.00 1.00
C ASN A 148 -10.77 5.88 2.10
N ARG A 149 -11.62 6.45 2.96
CA ARG A 149 -11.16 7.29 4.05
C ARG A 149 -10.38 6.49 5.09
N MET A 150 -10.89 5.32 5.49
CA MET A 150 -10.22 4.45 6.46
C MET A 150 -8.85 3.98 5.96
N ALA A 151 -8.74 3.63 4.68
CA ALA A 151 -7.46 3.28 4.07
C ALA A 151 -6.47 4.46 4.08
N LEU A 152 -6.93 5.65 3.70
CA LEU A 152 -6.10 6.86 3.72
C LEU A 152 -5.63 7.21 5.14
N GLU A 153 -6.50 7.15 6.15
CA GLU A 153 -6.16 7.40 7.55
C GLU A 153 -5.14 6.40 8.10
N ARG A 154 -5.07 5.18 7.53
CA ARG A 154 -4.06 4.16 7.86
C ARG A 154 -2.79 4.26 7.01
N GLY A 155 -2.68 5.29 6.16
CA GLY A 155 -1.51 5.54 5.33
C GLY A 155 -1.34 4.55 4.18
N MET A 156 -2.43 3.96 3.69
CA MET A 156 -2.40 3.15 2.49
C MET A 156 -2.26 4.03 1.24
N ILE A 157 -1.67 3.48 0.20
CA ILE A 157 -1.68 4.06 -1.14
C ILE A 157 -3.01 3.67 -1.80
N LEU A 158 -3.76 4.66 -2.27
CA LEU A 158 -5.05 4.44 -2.90
C LEU A 158 -4.90 4.48 -4.42
N TYR A 159 -5.45 3.48 -5.11
CA TYR A 159 -5.57 3.43 -6.57
C TYR A 159 -7.00 3.08 -6.96
N ALA A 160 -7.48 3.64 -8.07
CA ALA A 160 -8.79 3.35 -8.60
C ALA A 160 -8.84 3.49 -10.13
N PHE A 161 -9.85 2.89 -10.75
CA PHE A 161 -10.29 3.32 -12.07
C PHE A 161 -11.29 4.47 -11.93
N GLU A 162 -11.28 5.41 -12.86
CA GLU A 162 -12.19 6.58 -12.79
C GLU A 162 -13.65 6.17 -12.68
N GLU A 163 -14.05 5.07 -13.34
CA GLU A 163 -15.42 4.57 -13.37
C GLU A 163 -15.86 3.89 -12.07
N THR A 164 -14.93 3.44 -11.25
CA THR A 164 -15.21 2.75 -9.97
C THR A 164 -14.86 3.58 -8.76
N CYS A 165 -14.15 4.68 -8.93
CA CYS A 165 -13.67 5.52 -7.84
C CYS A 165 -14.84 6.19 -7.09
N HIS A 166 -15.03 5.82 -5.81
CA HIS A 166 -16.09 6.37 -4.96
C HIS A 166 -15.75 7.74 -4.40
N ARG A 167 -14.49 8.04 -4.16
CA ARG A 167 -14.05 9.26 -3.48
C ARG A 167 -12.88 9.93 -4.21
N PRO A 168 -13.10 10.47 -5.42
CA PRO A 168 -12.03 11.08 -6.23
C PRO A 168 -11.33 12.25 -5.51
N ASP A 169 -11.99 12.87 -4.52
CA ASP A 169 -11.43 13.91 -3.68
C ASP A 169 -10.27 13.45 -2.76
N LEU A 170 -10.15 12.14 -2.54
CA LEU A 170 -9.10 11.54 -1.69
C LEU A 170 -7.89 11.03 -2.48
N TYR A 171 -7.95 11.05 -3.81
CA TYR A 171 -6.92 10.51 -4.68
C TYR A 171 -5.99 11.60 -5.23
N ILE A 172 -4.72 11.27 -5.37
CA ILE A 172 -3.84 12.02 -6.25
C ILE A 172 -4.13 11.64 -7.71
N LYS A 173 -3.99 12.59 -8.63
CA LYS A 173 -4.41 12.37 -10.03
C LYS A 173 -3.72 11.18 -10.70
N ASP A 174 -2.46 10.96 -10.38
CA ASP A 174 -1.64 9.91 -10.98
C ASP A 174 -2.03 8.50 -10.48
N HIS A 175 -2.94 8.41 -9.49
CA HIS A 175 -3.50 7.15 -8.97
C HIS A 175 -4.92 6.86 -9.46
N LEU A 176 -5.45 7.67 -10.36
CA LEU A 176 -6.73 7.45 -11.04
C LEU A 176 -6.46 7.06 -12.49
N PHE A 177 -6.89 5.88 -12.86
CA PHE A 177 -6.63 5.29 -14.16
C PHE A 177 -7.92 5.20 -14.98
N GLN A 178 -7.80 5.29 -16.29
CA GLN A 178 -8.90 4.92 -17.18
C GLN A 178 -9.07 3.39 -17.17
N LYS A 179 -10.27 2.92 -17.39
CA LYS A 179 -10.60 1.49 -17.40
C LYS A 179 -9.73 0.66 -18.36
N ASP A 180 -9.38 1.22 -19.49
CA ASP A 180 -8.56 0.60 -20.53
C ASP A 180 -7.05 0.75 -20.27
N ALA A 181 -6.66 1.55 -19.27
CA ALA A 181 -5.27 1.79 -18.87
C ALA A 181 -4.78 0.81 -17.79
N ILE A 182 -5.24 -0.45 -17.83
CA ILE A 182 -4.81 -1.48 -16.86
C ILE A 182 -3.29 -1.69 -16.85
N THR A 183 -2.64 -1.52 -18.00
CA THR A 183 -1.18 -1.64 -18.12
C THR A 183 -0.47 -0.59 -17.28
N ASP A 184 -0.98 0.64 -17.26
CA ASP A 184 -0.38 1.74 -16.50
C ASP A 184 -0.50 1.48 -14.99
N LEU A 185 -1.66 0.96 -14.54
CA LEU A 185 -1.84 0.54 -13.14
C LEU A 185 -0.90 -0.62 -12.77
N LEU A 186 -0.71 -1.60 -13.66
CA LEU A 186 0.22 -2.71 -13.43
C LEU A 186 1.66 -2.24 -13.35
N ASP A 187 2.07 -1.31 -14.21
CA ASP A 187 3.39 -0.72 -14.21
C ASP A 187 3.65 0.05 -12.91
N GLU A 188 2.67 0.84 -12.45
CA GLU A 188 2.75 1.57 -11.19
C GLU A 188 2.86 0.62 -9.98
N LEU A 189 2.00 -0.40 -9.90
CA LEU A 189 2.04 -1.39 -8.82
C LEU A 189 3.35 -2.19 -8.82
N SER A 190 3.91 -2.47 -9.99
CA SER A 190 5.16 -3.25 -10.11
C SER A 190 6.40 -2.49 -9.63
N GLN A 191 6.30 -1.19 -9.40
CA GLN A 191 7.38 -0.35 -8.87
C GLN A 191 7.39 -0.28 -7.33
N LEU A 192 6.36 -0.83 -6.67
CA LEU A 192 6.24 -0.88 -5.21
C LEU A 192 6.96 -2.10 -4.62
#